data_77cf725eea8021f5da682bb40f7edfe5
#
_entry.id   77cf725eea8021f5da682bb40f7edfe5
#
_cell.length_a   1.000
_cell.length_b   1.000
_cell.length_c   1.000
_cell.angle_alpha   90.00
_cell.angle_beta   90.00
_cell.angle_gamma   90.00
#
_symmetry.space_group_name_H-M   'P 1'
#
loop_
_entity.id
_entity.type
_entity.pdbx_description
1 polymer ?
#
loop_
_entity_poly.entity_id
_entity_poly.type
_entity_poly.pdbx_seq_one_letter_code
_entity_poly.pdbx_strand_id
1 'polypeptide(L)'
;MNIVASKILKSSNISFGTSGARGLVVDFCDSVTAAFTHAFLDVISQCFDFETVALAIDNRPSSYSIAQACAAAINDHGFGVEFHGVIPTPALANYSIAKHIPSIMITGSHIPFDRNGMKFYRPDGEISKEDEYSIFNSNYSFHELTRRPELIKCSDAANDYIARYTSLFDKDILLGKKIGIYEHSSAGRDIYRELFTSLGAEVVSFGRSDEFVPIDTEAVGEEDRLLAKTWSKKHNFDAIFSTDGDGDRPLVSDENGNWLRGDILGLLTSIQLNIDALAVPVSCNTSIELCGEFKQVQKTRIGSPYVISAFELLKRDYSSVAGFEANGGYILASDLNINDRILSALPTRDAILPTLMLLIASRRVPISQLVKKLPQRFTWSDRVKNFPEEKSKNIILTALKSPQSFINELGLSPRRCINVDETDGVRFILDNGDVLHLRPSGNAPELRCYTEAENEVQAKAYVELVFSKIV
;
A
#
# COMPACT_ATOMS: atom_id res chain seq x y z
N MET A 1 -27.80 -3.10 27.98
CA MET A 1 -28.06 -4.36 27.21
C MET A 1 -26.73 -4.92 26.75
N ASN A 2 -26.52 -6.23 26.84
CA ASN A 2 -25.35 -6.83 26.22
C ASN A 2 -25.49 -6.83 24.70
N ILE A 3 -24.51 -6.27 24.01
CA ILE A 3 -24.41 -6.20 22.57
C ILE A 3 -23.44 -7.29 22.12
N VAL A 4 -23.80 -8.07 21.09
CA VAL A 4 -22.92 -9.12 20.54
C VAL A 4 -22.23 -8.56 19.29
N ALA A 5 -20.90 -8.60 19.25
CA ALA A 5 -20.08 -8.00 18.20
C ALA A 5 -20.50 -8.46 16.79
N SER A 6 -20.57 -9.78 16.53
CA SER A 6 -20.95 -10.30 15.22
C SER A 6 -22.33 -9.86 14.73
N LYS A 7 -23.29 -9.59 15.63
CA LYS A 7 -24.61 -9.09 15.24
C LYS A 7 -24.53 -7.66 14.72
N ILE A 8 -23.77 -6.81 15.40
CA ILE A 8 -23.56 -5.42 14.98
C ILE A 8 -22.78 -5.39 13.65
N LEU A 9 -21.68 -6.15 13.55
CA LEU A 9 -20.85 -6.19 12.34
C LEU A 9 -21.64 -6.63 11.12
N LYS A 10 -22.45 -7.70 11.22
CA LYS A 10 -23.30 -8.21 10.13
C LYS A 10 -24.44 -7.27 9.73
N SER A 11 -24.88 -6.41 10.62
CA SER A 11 -25.91 -5.40 10.34
C SER A 11 -25.34 -4.07 9.87
N SER A 12 -24.01 -3.85 9.97
CA SER A 12 -23.32 -2.65 9.52
C SER A 12 -23.07 -2.66 8.01
N ASN A 13 -22.87 -1.46 7.44
CA ASN A 13 -22.42 -1.30 6.04
C ASN A 13 -20.89 -1.33 5.94
N ILE A 14 -20.17 -1.66 7.03
CA ILE A 14 -18.70 -1.74 7.05
C ILE A 14 -18.29 -3.18 6.78
N SER A 15 -17.33 -3.35 5.88
CA SER A 15 -16.79 -4.66 5.51
C SER A 15 -15.28 -4.65 5.40
N PHE A 16 -14.66 -5.82 5.59
CA PHE A 16 -13.25 -5.98 5.27
C PHE A 16 -13.01 -5.85 3.77
N GLY A 17 -12.08 -4.97 3.41
CA GLY A 17 -11.58 -4.80 2.06
C GLY A 17 -10.26 -5.53 1.85
N THR A 18 -9.42 -5.02 0.96
CA THR A 18 -8.07 -5.57 0.72
C THR A 18 -7.16 -5.39 1.94
N SER A 19 -7.34 -4.33 2.73
CA SER A 19 -6.58 -4.06 3.95
C SER A 19 -7.48 -3.31 4.93
N GLY A 20 -7.93 -4.00 5.98
CA GLY A 20 -8.78 -3.48 7.04
C GLY A 20 -10.26 -3.32 6.68
N ALA A 21 -11.05 -2.95 7.70
CA ALA A 21 -12.48 -2.68 7.58
C ALA A 21 -12.71 -1.26 7.07
N ARG A 22 -13.63 -1.07 6.10
CA ARG A 22 -13.90 0.22 5.45
C ARG A 22 -15.39 0.47 5.25
N GLY A 23 -15.79 1.74 5.34
CA GLY A 23 -17.17 2.17 5.10
C GLY A 23 -17.30 3.70 5.01
N LEU A 24 -18.54 4.16 4.94
CA LEU A 24 -18.82 5.59 5.07
C LEU A 24 -18.57 6.04 6.52
N VAL A 25 -18.14 7.28 6.71
CA VAL A 25 -17.90 7.85 8.06
C VAL A 25 -19.16 7.75 8.94
N VAL A 26 -20.34 7.94 8.35
CA VAL A 26 -21.62 7.85 9.08
C VAL A 26 -21.93 6.47 9.61
N ASP A 27 -21.34 5.44 9.03
CA ASP A 27 -21.51 4.04 9.47
C ASP A 27 -20.55 3.66 10.63
N PHE A 28 -19.50 4.46 10.89
CA PHE A 28 -18.59 4.30 12.03
C PHE A 28 -19.16 4.92 13.31
N CYS A 29 -20.37 4.52 13.69
CA CYS A 29 -20.89 4.89 14.99
C CYS A 29 -20.16 4.14 16.13
N ASP A 30 -20.35 4.61 17.38
CA ASP A 30 -19.66 4.04 18.56
C ASP A 30 -19.85 2.54 18.69
N SER A 31 -21.06 2.04 18.48
CA SER A 31 -21.36 0.61 18.61
C SER A 31 -20.66 -0.25 17.55
N VAL A 32 -20.54 0.25 16.31
CA VAL A 32 -19.84 -0.45 15.23
C VAL A 32 -18.32 -0.42 15.44
N THR A 33 -17.78 0.73 15.82
CA THR A 33 -16.35 0.87 16.12
C THR A 33 -15.96 0.01 17.31
N ALA A 34 -16.76 0.01 18.39
CA ALA A 34 -16.55 -0.85 19.55
C ALA A 34 -16.65 -2.33 19.19
N ALA A 35 -17.63 -2.72 18.36
CA ALA A 35 -17.78 -4.11 17.93
C ALA A 35 -16.55 -4.63 17.18
N PHE A 36 -15.99 -3.85 16.22
CA PHE A 36 -14.74 -4.22 15.55
C PHE A 36 -13.57 -4.31 16.53
N THR A 37 -13.44 -3.34 17.44
CA THR A 37 -12.34 -3.30 18.41
C THR A 37 -12.40 -4.47 19.37
N HIS A 38 -13.54 -4.73 20.00
CA HIS A 38 -13.72 -5.86 20.91
C HIS A 38 -13.53 -7.21 20.20
N ALA A 39 -14.09 -7.36 19.00
CA ALA A 39 -13.95 -8.60 18.22
C ALA A 39 -12.46 -8.85 17.83
N PHE A 40 -11.74 -7.81 17.45
CA PHE A 40 -10.30 -7.91 17.18
C PHE A 40 -9.53 -8.36 18.43
N LEU A 41 -9.75 -7.70 19.55
CA LEU A 41 -9.06 -8.02 20.81
C LEU A 41 -9.39 -9.42 21.31
N ASP A 42 -10.66 -9.84 21.22
CA ASP A 42 -11.11 -11.20 21.56
C ASP A 42 -10.38 -12.26 20.74
N VAL A 43 -10.21 -12.04 19.44
CA VAL A 43 -9.53 -12.98 18.55
C VAL A 43 -8.02 -13.01 18.83
N ILE A 44 -7.37 -11.85 18.95
CA ILE A 44 -5.91 -11.78 19.08
C ILE A 44 -5.43 -12.21 20.46
N SER A 45 -6.16 -11.95 21.53
CA SER A 45 -5.82 -12.39 22.90
C SER A 45 -5.85 -13.91 23.08
N GLN A 46 -6.44 -14.65 22.15
CA GLN A 46 -6.40 -16.11 22.17
C GLN A 46 -5.04 -16.67 21.70
N CYS A 47 -4.25 -15.86 20.99
CA CYS A 47 -2.98 -16.26 20.40
C CYS A 47 -1.77 -15.52 20.94
N PHE A 48 -1.98 -14.36 21.55
CA PHE A 48 -0.91 -13.47 22.02
C PHE A 48 -1.22 -12.89 23.40
N ASP A 49 -0.18 -12.76 24.22
CA ASP A 49 -0.24 -12.07 25.51
C ASP A 49 0.21 -10.63 25.35
N PHE A 50 -0.59 -9.67 25.78
CA PHE A 50 -0.29 -8.23 25.74
C PHE A 50 -1.12 -7.47 26.80
N GLU A 51 -0.61 -6.33 27.24
CA GLU A 51 -1.28 -5.48 28.22
C GLU A 51 -1.77 -4.16 27.62
N THR A 52 -1.19 -3.77 26.47
CA THR A 52 -1.48 -2.50 25.79
C THR A 52 -1.74 -2.69 24.31
N VAL A 53 -2.47 -1.76 23.72
CA VAL A 53 -2.78 -1.69 22.29
C VAL A 53 -2.32 -0.34 21.75
N ALA A 54 -1.50 -0.34 20.72
CA ALA A 54 -1.08 0.89 20.06
C ALA A 54 -2.18 1.39 19.10
N LEU A 55 -2.44 2.70 19.12
CA LEU A 55 -3.49 3.34 18.33
C LEU A 55 -2.93 4.57 17.61
N ALA A 56 -3.21 4.71 16.34
CA ALA A 56 -2.85 5.91 15.58
C ALA A 56 -3.92 6.26 14.53
N ILE A 57 -3.80 7.45 13.96
CA ILE A 57 -4.77 8.01 13.01
C ILE A 57 -4.06 8.66 11.81
N ASP A 58 -4.79 8.80 10.70
CA ASP A 58 -4.44 9.70 9.61
C ASP A 58 -5.05 11.11 9.82
N ASN A 59 -4.83 12.03 8.87
CA ASN A 59 -5.33 13.40 8.93
C ASN A 59 -6.80 13.57 8.49
N ARG A 60 -7.60 12.51 8.43
CA ARG A 60 -9.04 12.64 8.14
C ARG A 60 -9.78 13.29 9.31
N PRO A 61 -10.73 14.17 9.04
CA PRO A 61 -11.51 14.84 10.11
C PRO A 61 -12.21 13.87 11.08
N SER A 62 -12.62 12.69 10.58
CA SER A 62 -13.33 11.68 11.38
C SER A 62 -12.42 10.78 12.20
N SER A 63 -11.10 10.71 11.91
CA SER A 63 -10.21 9.70 12.48
C SER A 63 -10.06 9.82 14.01
N TYR A 64 -9.97 11.05 14.53
CA TYR A 64 -9.84 11.24 15.99
C TYR A 64 -11.06 10.75 16.77
N SER A 65 -12.27 11.04 16.29
CA SER A 65 -13.51 10.60 16.93
C SER A 65 -13.65 9.07 16.92
N ILE A 66 -13.27 8.41 15.82
CA ILE A 66 -13.25 6.94 15.74
C ILE A 66 -12.20 6.38 16.69
N ALA A 67 -11.00 6.97 16.76
CA ALA A 67 -9.95 6.55 17.68
C ALA A 67 -10.38 6.65 19.15
N GLN A 68 -11.14 7.68 19.54
CA GLN A 68 -11.70 7.78 20.89
C GLN A 68 -12.67 6.63 21.21
N ALA A 69 -13.50 6.24 20.26
CA ALA A 69 -14.39 5.07 20.44
C ALA A 69 -13.60 3.75 20.52
N CYS A 70 -12.55 3.59 19.70
CA CYS A 70 -11.61 2.46 19.83
C CYS A 70 -10.95 2.41 21.20
N ALA A 71 -10.43 3.55 21.67
CA ALA A 71 -9.75 3.62 22.96
C ALA A 71 -10.70 3.30 24.13
N ALA A 72 -11.95 3.75 24.08
CA ALA A 72 -12.96 3.37 25.05
C ALA A 72 -13.17 1.85 25.05
N ALA A 73 -13.33 1.23 23.88
CA ALA A 73 -13.52 -0.21 23.76
C ALA A 73 -12.29 -1.02 24.21
N ILE A 74 -11.07 -0.55 23.94
CA ILE A 74 -9.82 -1.17 24.42
C ILE A 74 -9.79 -1.15 25.95
N ASN A 75 -10.08 -0.01 26.57
CA ASN A 75 -10.14 0.12 28.04
C ASN A 75 -11.23 -0.77 28.64
N ASP A 76 -12.43 -0.80 28.03
CA ASP A 76 -13.54 -1.66 28.50
C ASP A 76 -13.22 -3.17 28.34
N HIS A 77 -12.33 -3.52 27.40
CA HIS A 77 -11.82 -4.89 27.24
C HIS A 77 -10.76 -5.25 28.29
N GLY A 78 -10.21 -4.26 29.01
CA GLY A 78 -9.24 -4.43 30.08
C GLY A 78 -7.79 -4.13 29.69
N PHE A 79 -7.54 -3.59 28.49
CA PHE A 79 -6.20 -3.24 28.01
C PHE A 79 -5.89 -1.74 28.11
N GLY A 80 -4.59 -1.41 28.23
CA GLY A 80 -4.11 -0.04 28.11
C GLY A 80 -4.09 0.46 26.65
N VAL A 81 -4.12 1.78 26.46
CA VAL A 81 -4.06 2.43 25.16
C VAL A 81 -2.79 3.28 25.05
N GLU A 82 -2.00 3.05 24.01
CA GLU A 82 -0.88 3.92 23.62
C GLU A 82 -1.27 4.67 22.34
N PHE A 83 -1.68 5.94 22.48
CA PHE A 83 -2.10 6.75 21.33
C PHE A 83 -0.94 7.55 20.75
N HIS A 84 -0.59 7.29 19.49
CA HIS A 84 0.56 7.92 18.83
C HIS A 84 0.18 9.14 17.95
N GLY A 85 -1.10 9.53 17.94
CA GLY A 85 -1.56 10.67 17.16
C GLY A 85 -1.55 10.40 15.65
N VAL A 86 -1.29 11.44 14.89
CA VAL A 86 -1.16 11.35 13.43
C VAL A 86 0.26 10.90 13.10
N ILE A 87 0.39 9.68 12.56
CA ILE A 87 1.65 9.10 12.09
C ILE A 87 1.37 8.15 10.90
N PRO A 88 2.37 7.85 10.05
CA PRO A 88 2.20 6.85 8.99
C PRO A 88 1.87 5.46 9.52
N THR A 89 1.06 4.73 8.77
CA THR A 89 0.75 3.32 9.07
C THR A 89 2.01 2.47 9.35
N PRO A 90 3.09 2.52 8.53
CA PRO A 90 4.32 1.76 8.82
C PRO A 90 5.03 2.19 10.10
N ALA A 91 4.87 3.43 10.56
CA ALA A 91 5.44 3.86 11.84
C ALA A 91 4.75 3.18 13.03
N LEU A 92 3.42 3.10 12.99
CA LEU A 92 2.65 2.37 14.00
C LEU A 92 2.99 0.88 13.99
N ALA A 93 3.02 0.26 12.80
CA ALA A 93 3.35 -1.16 12.67
C ALA A 93 4.78 -1.48 13.13
N ASN A 94 5.77 -0.64 12.76
CA ASN A 94 7.15 -0.79 13.23
C ASN A 94 7.25 -0.78 14.76
N TYR A 95 6.55 0.15 15.41
CA TYR A 95 6.51 0.26 16.85
C TYR A 95 5.83 -0.96 17.51
N SER A 96 4.62 -1.28 17.06
CA SER A 96 3.81 -2.32 17.68
C SER A 96 4.43 -3.72 17.53
N ILE A 97 4.98 -4.03 16.36
CA ILE A 97 5.68 -5.32 16.11
C ILE A 97 6.94 -5.41 16.98
N ALA A 98 7.75 -4.35 17.08
CA ALA A 98 8.94 -4.33 17.93
C ALA A 98 8.61 -4.49 19.44
N LYS A 99 7.44 -4.02 19.87
CA LYS A 99 6.94 -4.15 21.24
C LYS A 99 6.15 -5.45 21.48
N HIS A 100 5.88 -6.23 20.43
CA HIS A 100 5.01 -7.42 20.48
C HIS A 100 3.60 -7.11 21.03
N ILE A 101 3.04 -5.97 20.65
CA ILE A 101 1.67 -5.56 21.00
C ILE A 101 0.80 -5.39 19.75
N PRO A 102 -0.50 -5.63 19.81
CA PRO A 102 -1.41 -5.36 18.70
C PRO A 102 -1.58 -3.87 18.48
N SER A 103 -1.97 -3.49 17.24
CA SER A 103 -2.26 -2.10 16.96
C SER A 103 -3.44 -1.90 16.01
N ILE A 104 -4.05 -0.70 16.10
CA ILE A 104 -5.15 -0.26 15.26
C ILE A 104 -4.80 1.08 14.62
N MET A 105 -4.82 1.13 13.29
CA MET A 105 -4.68 2.37 12.53
C MET A 105 -6.02 2.81 11.99
N ILE A 106 -6.46 4.02 12.36
CA ILE A 106 -7.69 4.61 11.82
C ILE A 106 -7.35 5.39 10.56
N THR A 107 -7.72 4.85 9.41
CA THR A 107 -7.42 5.41 8.11
C THR A 107 -8.28 4.87 7.01
N GLY A 108 -8.63 5.74 6.04
CA GLY A 108 -9.19 5.35 4.76
C GLY A 108 -8.14 5.28 3.64
N SER A 109 -6.82 5.44 3.92
CA SER A 109 -5.74 5.49 2.93
C SER A 109 -6.01 6.58 1.85
N HIS A 110 -6.12 6.23 0.58
CA HIS A 110 -6.29 7.15 -0.55
C HIS A 110 -7.76 7.44 -0.93
N ILE A 111 -8.75 6.79 -0.27
CA ILE A 111 -10.17 7.00 -0.62
C ILE A 111 -10.68 8.35 -0.12
N PRO A 112 -11.79 8.90 -0.68
CA PRO A 112 -12.33 10.20 -0.29
C PRO A 112 -12.61 10.35 1.20
N PHE A 113 -12.69 11.59 1.69
CA PHE A 113 -12.78 11.95 3.12
C PHE A 113 -14.12 11.55 3.78
N ASP A 114 -15.16 11.31 3.01
CA ASP A 114 -16.47 10.82 3.46
C ASP A 114 -16.46 9.35 3.87
N ARG A 115 -15.32 8.69 3.66
CA ARG A 115 -15.04 7.30 4.05
C ARG A 115 -13.88 7.24 5.03
N ASN A 116 -13.86 6.18 5.85
CA ASN A 116 -12.76 5.88 6.74
C ASN A 116 -12.60 4.36 6.87
N GLY A 117 -11.67 3.91 7.70
CA GLY A 117 -11.43 2.50 7.96
C GLY A 117 -10.62 2.27 9.23
N MET A 118 -10.50 1.00 9.56
CA MET A 118 -9.71 0.47 10.66
C MET A 118 -8.78 -0.62 10.10
N LYS A 119 -7.47 -0.39 10.12
CA LYS A 119 -6.46 -1.42 9.83
C LYS A 119 -6.01 -2.03 11.15
N PHE A 120 -5.94 -3.34 11.19
CA PHE A 120 -5.58 -4.09 12.39
C PHE A 120 -4.24 -4.80 12.19
N TYR A 121 -3.42 -4.76 13.22
CA TYR A 121 -2.13 -5.43 13.26
C TYR A 121 -2.05 -6.35 14.46
N ARG A 122 -1.63 -7.58 14.22
CA ARG A 122 -1.22 -8.54 15.23
C ARG A 122 0.13 -8.11 15.82
N PRO A 123 0.56 -8.65 16.95
CA PRO A 123 1.91 -8.43 17.48
C PRO A 123 3.07 -8.82 16.53
N ASP A 124 2.79 -9.62 15.49
CA ASP A 124 3.76 -10.14 14.52
C ASP A 124 3.55 -9.66 13.07
N GLY A 125 2.52 -8.85 12.78
CA GLY A 125 2.26 -8.34 11.43
C GLY A 125 0.81 -7.95 11.14
N GLU A 126 0.45 -7.84 9.87
CA GLU A 126 -0.95 -7.59 9.47
C GLU A 126 -1.83 -8.80 9.83
N ILE A 127 -3.14 -8.56 10.08
CA ILE A 127 -4.11 -9.64 10.28
C ILE A 127 -4.26 -10.48 9.01
N SER A 128 -4.47 -11.78 9.20
CA SER A 128 -4.74 -12.73 8.12
C SER A 128 -6.21 -12.72 7.68
N LYS A 129 -6.54 -13.41 6.59
CA LYS A 129 -7.94 -13.62 6.17
C LYS A 129 -8.74 -14.50 7.15
N GLU A 130 -8.04 -15.36 7.90
CA GLU A 130 -8.64 -16.15 8.98
C GLU A 130 -8.98 -15.26 10.18
N ASP A 131 -8.10 -14.31 10.51
CA ASP A 131 -8.39 -13.33 11.56
C ASP A 131 -9.58 -12.44 11.18
N GLU A 132 -9.64 -11.93 9.93
CA GLU A 132 -10.78 -11.15 9.43
C GLU A 132 -12.09 -11.94 9.58
N TYR A 133 -12.10 -13.23 9.20
CA TYR A 133 -13.27 -14.10 9.34
C TYR A 133 -13.65 -14.29 10.81
N SER A 134 -12.68 -14.51 11.69
CA SER A 134 -12.90 -14.71 13.12
C SER A 134 -13.43 -13.45 13.79
N ILE A 135 -12.87 -12.28 13.46
CA ILE A 135 -13.35 -10.97 13.93
C ILE A 135 -14.80 -10.75 13.53
N PHE A 136 -15.13 -10.98 12.25
CA PHE A 136 -16.49 -10.75 11.74
C PHE A 136 -17.53 -11.69 12.35
N ASN A 137 -17.11 -12.84 12.88
CA ASN A 137 -17.97 -13.83 13.52
C ASN A 137 -17.79 -13.91 15.04
N SER A 138 -17.04 -13.02 15.69
CA SER A 138 -16.84 -13.04 17.15
C SER A 138 -18.17 -12.87 17.88
N ASN A 139 -18.39 -13.74 18.88
CA ASN A 139 -19.54 -13.70 19.77
C ASN A 139 -19.25 -12.91 21.05
N TYR A 140 -18.17 -12.14 21.09
CA TYR A 140 -17.87 -11.30 22.23
C TYR A 140 -19.02 -10.37 22.55
N SER A 141 -19.34 -10.24 23.83
CA SER A 141 -20.45 -9.41 24.32
C SER A 141 -19.93 -8.23 25.11
N PHE A 142 -20.36 -7.03 24.77
CA PHE A 142 -19.93 -5.78 25.37
C PHE A 142 -21.14 -4.87 25.69
N HIS A 143 -20.90 -3.80 26.43
CA HIS A 143 -21.88 -2.77 26.74
C HIS A 143 -21.69 -1.56 25.84
N GLU A 144 -22.75 -0.73 25.69
CA GLU A 144 -22.61 0.57 24.99
C GLU A 144 -21.54 1.42 25.67
N LEU A 145 -20.75 2.13 24.82
CA LEU A 145 -19.75 3.05 25.31
C LEU A 145 -20.42 4.20 26.08
N THR A 146 -20.01 4.42 27.32
CA THR A 146 -20.58 5.47 28.18
C THR A 146 -19.87 6.81 28.04
N ARG A 147 -18.62 6.80 27.59
CA ARG A 147 -17.82 8.02 27.35
C ARG A 147 -16.68 7.72 26.39
N ARG A 148 -16.18 8.76 25.73
CA ARG A 148 -14.95 8.71 24.93
C ARG A 148 -13.82 9.35 25.74
N PRO A 149 -12.67 8.68 25.91
CA PRO A 149 -11.53 9.26 26.63
C PRO A 149 -10.88 10.37 25.81
N GLU A 150 -10.23 11.29 26.47
CA GLU A 150 -9.24 12.16 25.85
C GLU A 150 -7.98 11.33 25.54
N LEU A 151 -7.41 11.51 24.34
CA LEU A 151 -6.27 10.74 23.89
C LEU A 151 -4.99 11.58 24.05
N ILE A 152 -4.08 11.11 24.90
CA ILE A 152 -2.79 11.75 25.13
C ILE A 152 -1.78 11.18 24.12
N LYS A 153 -1.20 12.06 23.27
CA LYS A 153 -0.25 11.65 22.24
C LYS A 153 1.09 11.21 22.85
N CYS A 154 1.55 10.01 22.46
CA CYS A 154 2.92 9.52 22.62
C CYS A 154 3.71 9.70 21.30
N SER A 155 4.97 10.09 21.37
CA SER A 155 5.82 10.32 20.20
C SER A 155 6.72 9.13 19.85
N ASP A 156 6.70 8.06 20.63
CA ASP A 156 7.68 6.97 20.54
C ASP A 156 7.64 6.28 19.16
N ALA A 157 6.45 5.98 18.62
CA ALA A 157 6.35 5.33 17.32
C ALA A 157 6.91 6.20 16.16
N ALA A 158 6.73 7.53 16.23
CA ALA A 158 7.32 8.44 15.25
C ALA A 158 8.85 8.46 15.37
N ASN A 159 9.37 8.56 16.61
CA ASN A 159 10.80 8.57 16.89
C ASN A 159 11.46 7.25 16.48
N ASP A 160 10.87 6.12 16.81
CA ASP A 160 11.38 4.79 16.45
C ASP A 160 11.40 4.58 14.93
N TYR A 161 10.40 5.10 14.22
CA TYR A 161 10.37 5.03 12.77
C TYR A 161 11.44 5.91 12.09
N ILE A 162 11.70 7.11 12.61
CA ILE A 162 12.82 7.94 12.18
C ILE A 162 14.15 7.21 12.48
N ALA A 163 14.31 6.69 13.71
CA ALA A 163 15.50 5.98 14.15
C ALA A 163 15.79 4.72 13.34
N ARG A 164 14.73 4.00 12.91
CA ARG A 164 14.84 2.83 12.03
C ARG A 164 15.73 3.08 10.82
N TYR A 165 15.63 4.25 10.20
CA TYR A 165 16.38 4.59 8.99
C TYR A 165 17.64 5.40 9.28
N THR A 166 17.59 6.36 10.20
CA THR A 166 18.73 7.22 10.50
C THR A 166 19.86 6.50 11.24
N SER A 167 19.56 5.37 11.90
CA SER A 167 20.58 4.53 12.52
C SER A 167 21.31 3.60 11.53
N LEU A 168 20.75 3.36 10.33
CA LEU A 168 21.32 2.43 9.34
C LEU A 168 22.39 3.07 8.47
N PHE A 169 22.31 4.38 8.27
CA PHE A 169 23.16 5.10 7.32
C PHE A 169 23.98 6.18 8.01
N ASP A 170 25.05 6.57 7.38
CA ASP A 170 25.83 7.73 7.81
C ASP A 170 25.01 9.02 7.59
N LYS A 171 25.20 10.01 8.47
CA LYS A 171 24.41 11.25 8.48
C LYS A 171 24.57 12.12 7.22
N ASP A 172 25.52 11.78 6.35
CA ASP A 172 25.79 12.45 5.09
C ASP A 172 25.47 11.57 3.86
N ILE A 173 24.75 10.46 4.05
CA ILE A 173 24.44 9.54 2.94
C ILE A 173 23.66 10.22 1.80
N LEU A 174 22.87 11.23 2.10
CA LEU A 174 22.14 12.05 1.15
C LEU A 174 22.74 13.46 0.95
N LEU A 175 24.01 13.68 1.38
CA LEU A 175 24.66 14.97 1.19
C LEU A 175 24.70 15.36 -0.29
N GLY A 176 24.30 16.62 -0.58
CA GLY A 176 24.20 17.16 -1.93
C GLY A 176 22.90 16.81 -2.67
N LYS A 177 21.99 16.03 -2.06
CA LYS A 177 20.66 15.79 -2.60
C LYS A 177 19.69 16.88 -2.15
N LYS A 178 18.91 17.39 -3.09
CA LYS A 178 17.85 18.35 -2.86
C LYS A 178 16.50 17.70 -3.11
N ILE A 179 15.69 17.56 -2.04
CA ILE A 179 14.44 16.82 -2.05
C ILE A 179 13.26 17.77 -1.81
N GLY A 180 12.28 17.74 -2.70
CA GLY A 180 10.99 18.36 -2.47
C GLY A 180 10.07 17.39 -1.70
N ILE A 181 9.39 17.85 -0.66
CA ILE A 181 8.34 17.06 0.01
C ILE A 181 6.98 17.70 -0.27
N TYR A 182 6.13 16.99 -1.02
CA TYR A 182 4.73 17.37 -1.17
C TYR A 182 3.95 16.81 0.02
N GLU A 183 3.73 17.67 1.02
CA GLU A 183 3.17 17.27 2.33
C GLU A 183 1.71 16.93 2.27
N HIS A 184 0.90 17.65 1.48
CA HIS A 184 -0.57 17.66 1.48
C HIS A 184 -1.15 17.36 2.88
N SER A 185 -2.09 16.40 2.99
CA SER A 185 -2.64 15.90 4.26
C SER A 185 -2.04 14.55 4.69
N SER A 186 -0.86 14.16 4.18
CA SER A 186 -0.21 12.90 4.54
C SER A 186 0.01 12.77 6.05
N ALA A 187 -0.21 11.58 6.59
CA ALA A 187 0.02 11.28 8.00
C ALA A 187 1.50 11.39 8.41
N GLY A 188 2.43 11.29 7.47
CA GLY A 188 3.86 11.39 7.73
C GLY A 188 4.46 12.79 7.57
N ARG A 189 3.67 13.79 7.18
CA ARG A 189 4.14 15.15 6.84
C ARG A 189 5.01 15.81 7.91
N ASP A 190 4.80 15.47 9.19
CA ASP A 190 5.54 16.07 10.30
C ASP A 190 6.88 15.37 10.59
N ILE A 191 7.12 14.16 10.05
CA ILE A 191 8.33 13.37 10.32
C ILE A 191 9.26 13.23 9.13
N TYR A 192 8.75 13.32 7.90
CA TYR A 192 9.57 13.08 6.70
C TYR A 192 10.71 14.11 6.53
N ARG A 193 10.45 15.38 6.82
CA ARG A 193 11.48 16.42 6.75
C ARG A 193 12.65 16.12 7.69
N GLU A 194 12.37 15.80 8.94
CA GLU A 194 13.38 15.46 9.93
C GLU A 194 14.21 14.26 9.48
N LEU A 195 13.55 13.20 9.00
CA LEU A 195 14.21 11.99 8.54
C LEU A 195 15.21 12.27 7.42
N PHE A 196 14.80 12.92 6.34
CA PHE A 196 15.69 13.19 5.21
C PHE A 196 16.80 14.22 5.55
N THR A 197 16.49 15.23 6.36
CA THR A 197 17.48 16.21 6.82
C THR A 197 18.54 15.56 7.72
N SER A 198 18.13 14.63 8.59
CA SER A 198 19.07 13.88 9.45
C SER A 198 20.05 13.00 8.68
N LEU A 199 19.71 12.66 7.42
CA LEU A 199 20.57 11.93 6.49
C LEU A 199 21.35 12.83 5.54
N GLY A 200 21.32 14.16 5.74
CA GLY A 200 22.14 15.14 5.02
C GLY A 200 21.50 15.75 3.77
N ALA A 201 20.22 15.49 3.49
CA ALA A 201 19.55 16.11 2.35
C ALA A 201 19.17 17.57 2.61
N GLU A 202 19.20 18.41 1.56
CA GLU A 202 18.49 19.69 1.52
C GLU A 202 17.00 19.42 1.25
N VAL A 203 16.13 19.82 2.18
CA VAL A 203 14.70 19.52 2.09
C VAL A 203 13.88 20.80 1.98
N VAL A 204 12.98 20.83 1.00
CA VAL A 204 11.97 21.89 0.80
C VAL A 204 10.58 21.26 0.88
N SER A 205 9.81 21.61 1.91
CA SER A 205 8.43 21.18 2.08
C SER A 205 7.46 22.20 1.45
N PHE A 206 6.39 21.69 0.82
CA PHE A 206 5.37 22.52 0.18
C PHE A 206 4.01 21.78 0.09
N GLY A 207 2.98 22.54 -0.23
CA GLY A 207 1.64 22.00 -0.50
C GLY A 207 0.95 21.40 0.73
N ARG A 208 1.35 21.79 1.95
CA ARG A 208 0.67 21.35 3.18
C ARG A 208 -0.78 21.79 3.17
N SER A 209 -1.68 20.88 3.51
CA SER A 209 -3.12 21.12 3.58
C SER A 209 -3.68 20.54 4.88
N ASP A 210 -4.58 21.27 5.51
CA ASP A 210 -5.38 20.79 6.64
C ASP A 210 -6.71 20.16 6.17
N GLU A 211 -7.05 20.35 4.88
CA GLU A 211 -8.10 19.58 4.22
C GLU A 211 -7.52 18.27 3.70
N PHE A 212 -8.29 17.19 3.81
CA PHE A 212 -7.83 15.89 3.33
C PHE A 212 -7.74 15.85 1.80
N VAL A 213 -6.54 15.56 1.29
CA VAL A 213 -6.24 15.42 -0.14
C VAL A 213 -6.03 13.93 -0.46
N PRO A 214 -6.92 13.30 -1.22
CA PRO A 214 -6.77 11.91 -1.62
C PRO A 214 -5.73 11.80 -2.75
N ILE A 215 -4.56 11.25 -2.46
CA ILE A 215 -3.54 10.94 -3.47
C ILE A 215 -3.60 9.44 -3.79
N ASP A 216 -3.84 9.12 -5.05
CA ASP A 216 -3.73 7.74 -5.57
C ASP A 216 -2.36 7.55 -6.21
N THR A 217 -1.47 6.82 -5.57
CA THR A 217 -0.08 6.61 -6.02
C THR A 217 0.02 5.67 -7.23
N GLU A 218 -1.01 4.90 -7.54
CA GLU A 218 -1.07 4.05 -8.73
C GLU A 218 -1.65 4.79 -9.95
N ALA A 219 -2.60 5.71 -9.71
CA ALA A 219 -3.29 6.48 -10.73
C ALA A 219 -3.19 7.98 -10.46
N VAL A 220 -1.98 8.53 -10.52
CA VAL A 220 -1.68 9.94 -10.23
C VAL A 220 -2.44 10.86 -11.18
N GLY A 221 -3.17 11.83 -10.59
CA GLY A 221 -3.96 12.81 -11.32
C GLY A 221 -3.10 13.74 -12.20
N GLU A 222 -3.72 14.29 -13.26
CA GLU A 222 -3.02 15.19 -14.19
C GLU A 222 -2.55 16.46 -13.49
N GLU A 223 -3.32 16.97 -12.54
CA GLU A 223 -2.95 18.14 -11.74
C GLU A 223 -1.67 17.88 -10.95
N ASP A 224 -1.57 16.74 -10.24
CA ASP A 224 -0.38 16.39 -9.47
C ASP A 224 0.84 16.14 -10.37
N ARG A 225 0.63 15.61 -11.58
CA ARG A 225 1.70 15.46 -12.59
C ARG A 225 2.24 16.81 -13.05
N LEU A 226 1.37 17.78 -13.30
CA LEU A 226 1.75 19.13 -13.71
C LEU A 226 2.45 19.89 -12.58
N LEU A 227 1.94 19.77 -11.36
CA LEU A 227 2.54 20.38 -10.17
C LEU A 227 3.97 19.88 -9.97
N ALA A 228 4.22 18.56 -10.02
CA ALA A 228 5.56 18.00 -9.85
C ALA A 228 6.56 18.54 -10.89
N LYS A 229 6.19 18.58 -12.16
CA LYS A 229 7.03 19.16 -13.24
C LYS A 229 7.34 20.64 -13.00
N THR A 230 6.34 21.40 -12.54
CA THR A 230 6.49 22.83 -12.25
C THR A 230 7.44 23.04 -11.08
N TRP A 231 7.31 22.27 -10.00
CA TRP A 231 8.16 22.36 -8.83
C TRP A 231 9.59 21.91 -9.10
N SER A 232 9.79 20.80 -9.83
CA SER A 232 11.13 20.33 -10.21
C SER A 232 11.85 21.38 -11.04
N LYS A 233 11.20 21.97 -12.03
CA LYS A 233 11.77 23.03 -12.86
C LYS A 233 12.11 24.29 -12.07
N LYS A 234 11.27 24.66 -11.08
CA LYS A 234 11.46 25.89 -10.28
C LYS A 234 12.59 25.75 -9.26
N HIS A 235 12.76 24.58 -8.66
CA HIS A 235 13.62 24.37 -7.50
C HIS A 235 14.85 23.51 -7.79
N ASN A 236 14.95 22.88 -8.97
CA ASN A 236 16.01 21.94 -9.36
C ASN A 236 16.15 20.81 -8.32
N PHE A 237 15.05 20.13 -8.02
CA PHE A 237 15.06 18.98 -7.12
C PHE A 237 15.73 17.77 -7.78
N ASP A 238 16.42 16.93 -7.00
CA ASP A 238 16.85 15.59 -7.41
C ASP A 238 15.66 14.63 -7.43
N ALA A 239 14.68 14.83 -6.54
CA ALA A 239 13.44 14.10 -6.47
C ALA A 239 12.36 14.91 -5.73
N ILE A 240 11.10 14.62 -6.00
CA ILE A 240 9.98 15.01 -5.14
C ILE A 240 9.44 13.75 -4.49
N PHE A 241 9.24 13.81 -3.18
CA PHE A 241 8.65 12.74 -2.39
C PHE A 241 7.27 13.15 -1.88
N SER A 242 6.34 12.21 -1.92
CA SER A 242 5.04 12.26 -1.28
C SER A 242 4.58 10.86 -0.91
N THR A 243 3.39 10.74 -0.34
CA THR A 243 2.74 9.45 -0.06
C THR A 243 1.24 9.56 -0.30
N ASP A 244 0.51 8.46 -0.14
CA ASP A 244 -0.94 8.53 0.07
C ASP A 244 -1.29 9.05 1.48
N GLY A 245 -2.58 9.09 1.81
CA GLY A 245 -3.06 9.73 3.03
C GLY A 245 -2.51 9.15 4.33
N ASP A 246 -2.28 7.85 4.41
CA ASP A 246 -1.76 7.17 5.61
C ASP A 246 -0.30 6.75 5.50
N GLY A 247 0.40 7.18 4.45
CA GLY A 247 1.86 7.13 4.39
C GLY A 247 2.45 5.75 4.17
N ASP A 248 1.68 4.78 3.69
CA ASP A 248 2.18 3.42 3.44
C ASP A 248 2.55 3.18 1.96
N ARG A 249 2.18 4.13 1.04
CA ARG A 249 2.46 4.07 -0.39
C ARG A 249 3.26 5.29 -0.82
N PRO A 250 4.49 5.12 -1.28
CA PRO A 250 5.31 6.23 -1.75
C PRO A 250 4.85 6.74 -3.11
N LEU A 251 5.05 8.02 -3.32
CA LEU A 251 4.98 8.69 -4.61
C LEU A 251 6.27 9.49 -4.79
N VAL A 252 7.14 9.05 -5.70
CA VAL A 252 8.46 9.65 -5.90
C VAL A 252 8.64 10.05 -7.35
N SER A 253 9.13 11.28 -7.60
CA SER A 253 9.46 11.72 -8.95
C SER A 253 10.95 11.60 -9.26
N ASP A 254 11.27 11.59 -10.55
CA ASP A 254 12.62 11.89 -11.02
C ASP A 254 12.95 13.39 -10.92
N GLU A 255 14.15 13.76 -11.29
CA GLU A 255 14.65 15.16 -11.32
C GLU A 255 13.88 16.05 -12.30
N ASN A 256 13.12 15.48 -13.25
CA ASN A 256 12.28 16.21 -14.21
C ASN A 256 10.84 16.37 -13.71
N GLY A 257 10.50 15.85 -12.53
CA GLY A 257 9.16 15.87 -11.98
C GLY A 257 8.21 14.83 -12.60
N ASN A 258 8.76 13.77 -13.22
CA ASN A 258 7.94 12.64 -13.65
C ASN A 258 7.79 11.66 -12.51
N TRP A 259 6.56 11.41 -12.07
CA TRP A 259 6.29 10.41 -11.05
C TRP A 259 6.63 9.01 -11.56
N LEU A 260 7.42 8.28 -10.76
CA LEU A 260 7.68 6.87 -11.01
C LEU A 260 6.44 6.04 -10.70
N ARG A 261 6.24 4.99 -11.49
CA ARG A 261 5.29 3.94 -11.07
C ARG A 261 5.84 3.22 -9.84
N GLY A 262 4.94 2.84 -8.96
CA GLY A 262 5.33 2.20 -7.71
C GLY A 262 6.06 0.86 -7.88
N ASP A 263 5.71 0.08 -8.90
CA ASP A 263 6.41 -1.17 -9.23
C ASP A 263 7.84 -0.94 -9.78
N ILE A 264 8.07 0.15 -10.51
CA ILE A 264 9.42 0.55 -10.95
C ILE A 264 10.26 1.03 -9.77
N LEU A 265 9.66 1.78 -8.84
CA LEU A 265 10.32 2.16 -7.59
C LEU A 265 10.68 0.92 -6.75
N GLY A 266 9.75 -0.03 -6.61
CA GLY A 266 9.98 -1.29 -5.91
C GLY A 266 11.08 -2.14 -6.56
N LEU A 267 11.12 -2.19 -7.90
CA LEU A 267 12.16 -2.87 -8.66
C LEU A 267 13.55 -2.27 -8.38
N LEU A 268 13.71 -0.95 -8.51
CA LEU A 268 14.97 -0.26 -8.25
C LEU A 268 15.42 -0.42 -6.79
N THR A 269 14.47 -0.39 -5.86
CA THR A 269 14.71 -0.65 -4.43
C THR A 269 15.27 -2.05 -4.20
N SER A 270 14.63 -3.06 -4.79
CA SER A 270 15.00 -4.45 -4.62
C SER A 270 16.38 -4.76 -5.21
N ILE A 271 16.73 -4.15 -6.35
CA ILE A 271 18.08 -4.21 -6.92
C ILE A 271 19.09 -3.58 -5.96
N GLN A 272 18.81 -2.38 -5.43
CA GLN A 272 19.70 -1.67 -4.50
C GLN A 272 19.92 -2.44 -3.18
N LEU A 273 18.92 -3.18 -2.73
CA LEU A 273 18.99 -4.01 -1.52
C LEU A 273 19.56 -5.42 -1.77
N ASN A 274 19.86 -5.78 -3.01
CA ASN A 274 20.31 -7.14 -3.42
C ASN A 274 19.32 -8.22 -2.93
N ILE A 275 18.02 -8.03 -3.18
CA ILE A 275 16.98 -9.01 -2.81
C ILE A 275 17.11 -10.27 -3.69
N ASP A 276 17.08 -11.44 -3.08
CA ASP A 276 17.12 -12.73 -3.78
C ASP A 276 15.80 -13.08 -4.46
N ALA A 277 14.68 -12.90 -3.73
CA ALA A 277 13.36 -13.31 -4.20
C ALA A 277 12.28 -12.28 -3.91
N LEU A 278 11.37 -12.13 -4.88
CA LEU A 278 10.27 -11.17 -4.83
C LEU A 278 8.91 -11.87 -4.87
N ALA A 279 7.95 -11.32 -4.10
CA ALA A 279 6.53 -11.55 -4.29
C ALA A 279 5.86 -10.26 -4.78
N VAL A 280 5.22 -10.32 -5.95
CA VAL A 280 4.59 -9.14 -6.56
C VAL A 280 3.25 -9.51 -7.23
N PRO A 281 2.24 -8.64 -7.21
CA PRO A 281 0.99 -8.88 -7.91
C PRO A 281 1.17 -9.04 -9.43
N VAL A 282 0.28 -9.80 -10.06
CA VAL A 282 0.25 -10.00 -11.51
C VAL A 282 0.07 -8.70 -12.31
N SER A 283 -0.37 -7.61 -11.68
CA SER A 283 -0.49 -6.27 -12.27
C SER A 283 0.82 -5.48 -12.32
N CYS A 284 1.87 -5.95 -11.65
CA CYS A 284 3.18 -5.31 -11.69
C CYS A 284 3.86 -5.53 -13.05
N ASN A 285 4.67 -4.54 -13.43
CA ASN A 285 5.36 -4.45 -14.71
C ASN A 285 6.31 -5.64 -14.93
N THR A 286 6.35 -6.18 -16.15
CA THR A 286 7.20 -7.32 -16.53
C THR A 286 8.69 -6.99 -16.57
N SER A 287 9.09 -5.72 -16.49
CA SER A 287 10.49 -5.34 -16.30
C SER A 287 11.12 -6.01 -15.08
N ILE A 288 10.31 -6.41 -14.09
CA ILE A 288 10.75 -7.10 -12.86
C ILE A 288 11.37 -8.46 -13.19
N GLU A 289 10.74 -9.23 -14.07
CA GLU A 289 11.26 -10.53 -14.52
C GLU A 289 12.33 -10.35 -15.59
N LEU A 290 12.12 -9.40 -16.50
CA LEU A 290 12.98 -9.17 -17.66
C LEU A 290 14.36 -8.62 -17.29
N CYS A 291 14.51 -7.94 -16.14
CA CYS A 291 15.82 -7.43 -15.70
C CYS A 291 16.81 -8.55 -15.33
N GLY A 292 16.32 -9.73 -14.95
CA GLY A 292 17.18 -10.88 -14.61
C GLY A 292 17.99 -10.76 -13.31
N GLU A 293 17.64 -9.81 -12.43
CA GLU A 293 18.39 -9.52 -11.21
C GLU A 293 17.99 -10.43 -10.03
N PHE A 294 16.84 -11.09 -10.10
CA PHE A 294 16.28 -11.87 -8.99
C PHE A 294 16.37 -13.37 -9.26
N LYS A 295 16.68 -14.17 -8.23
CA LYS A 295 16.68 -15.64 -8.31
C LYS A 295 15.27 -16.19 -8.51
N GLN A 296 14.25 -15.53 -7.92
CA GLN A 296 12.84 -15.88 -8.04
C GLN A 296 11.94 -14.65 -8.01
N VAL A 297 10.93 -14.64 -8.89
CA VAL A 297 9.80 -13.71 -8.83
C VAL A 297 8.51 -14.51 -8.75
N GLN A 298 7.83 -14.43 -7.62
CA GLN A 298 6.54 -15.09 -7.39
C GLN A 298 5.41 -14.11 -7.70
N LYS A 299 4.59 -14.41 -8.70
CA LYS A 299 3.37 -13.64 -8.97
C LYS A 299 2.27 -14.02 -7.98
N THR A 300 1.53 -13.01 -7.49
CA THR A 300 0.42 -13.15 -6.55
C THR A 300 -0.85 -12.49 -7.09
N ARG A 301 -1.96 -12.72 -6.41
CA ARG A 301 -3.15 -11.87 -6.57
C ARG A 301 -2.83 -10.44 -6.11
N ILE A 302 -3.66 -9.49 -6.54
CA ILE A 302 -3.53 -8.07 -6.16
C ILE A 302 -4.00 -7.87 -4.72
N GLY A 303 -3.12 -7.33 -3.88
CA GLY A 303 -3.35 -6.99 -2.48
C GLY A 303 -2.25 -7.46 -1.56
N SER A 304 -1.85 -6.62 -0.58
CA SER A 304 -0.77 -6.92 0.37
C SER A 304 -0.92 -8.26 1.11
N PRO A 305 -2.11 -8.74 1.52
CA PRO A 305 -2.22 -10.02 2.18
C PRO A 305 -1.73 -11.20 1.32
N TYR A 306 -1.93 -11.14 0.00
CA TYR A 306 -1.45 -12.18 -0.91
C TYR A 306 0.06 -12.12 -1.14
N VAL A 307 0.62 -10.91 -1.15
CA VAL A 307 2.07 -10.70 -1.21
C VAL A 307 2.72 -11.24 0.05
N ILE A 308 2.19 -10.89 1.23
CA ILE A 308 2.69 -11.35 2.53
C ILE A 308 2.61 -12.87 2.66
N SER A 309 1.49 -13.48 2.26
CA SER A 309 1.32 -14.94 2.33
C SER A 309 2.31 -15.72 1.48
N ALA A 310 2.82 -15.14 0.39
CA ALA A 310 3.84 -15.77 -0.45
C ALA A 310 5.23 -15.80 0.20
N PHE A 311 5.50 -14.95 1.19
CA PHE A 311 6.80 -14.88 1.84
C PHE A 311 7.19 -16.14 2.59
N GLU A 312 6.23 -16.85 3.19
CA GLU A 312 6.53 -18.10 3.91
C GLU A 312 7.19 -19.15 3.01
N LEU A 313 6.70 -19.26 1.77
CA LEU A 313 7.28 -20.20 0.80
C LEU A 313 8.67 -19.71 0.35
N LEU A 314 8.79 -18.43 0.00
CA LEU A 314 10.05 -17.87 -0.51
C LEU A 314 11.18 -17.93 0.55
N LYS A 315 10.86 -17.66 1.82
CA LYS A 315 11.85 -17.71 2.92
C LYS A 315 12.45 -19.10 3.18
N ARG A 316 11.86 -20.18 2.65
CA ARG A 316 12.42 -21.53 2.76
C ARG A 316 13.68 -21.71 1.93
N ASP A 317 13.73 -21.03 0.77
CA ASP A 317 14.76 -21.24 -0.24
C ASP A 317 15.69 -20.02 -0.42
N TYR A 318 15.25 -18.81 0.03
CA TYR A 318 15.95 -17.56 -0.21
C TYR A 318 16.21 -16.79 1.08
N SER A 319 17.42 -16.23 1.20
CA SER A 319 17.85 -15.52 2.41
C SER A 319 17.30 -14.10 2.51
N SER A 320 17.08 -13.43 1.37
CA SER A 320 16.50 -12.09 1.32
C SER A 320 15.23 -12.08 0.48
N VAL A 321 14.11 -11.74 1.11
CA VAL A 321 12.78 -11.75 0.51
C VAL A 321 12.11 -10.42 0.74
N ALA A 322 11.50 -9.89 -0.31
CA ALA A 322 10.69 -8.69 -0.26
C ALA A 322 9.49 -8.80 -1.21
N GLY A 323 8.59 -7.83 -1.13
CA GLY A 323 7.49 -7.71 -2.06
C GLY A 323 7.03 -6.26 -2.16
N PHE A 324 6.26 -5.97 -3.19
CA PHE A 324 5.67 -4.64 -3.38
C PHE A 324 4.47 -4.73 -4.33
N GLU A 325 3.68 -3.68 -4.34
CA GLU A 325 2.54 -3.54 -5.24
C GLU A 325 2.77 -2.43 -6.28
N ALA A 326 1.94 -2.37 -7.32
CA ALA A 326 1.99 -1.31 -8.33
C ALA A 326 1.78 0.10 -7.75
N ASN A 327 1.19 0.21 -6.57
CA ASN A 327 1.02 1.46 -5.82
C ASN A 327 2.30 1.91 -5.07
N GLY A 328 3.38 1.12 -5.10
CA GLY A 328 4.68 1.44 -4.51
C GLY A 328 4.88 0.98 -3.06
N GLY A 329 3.85 0.52 -2.37
CA GLY A 329 3.97 0.00 -1.01
C GLY A 329 4.95 -1.16 -0.93
N TYR A 330 6.13 -0.95 -0.35
CA TYR A 330 7.22 -1.92 -0.27
C TYR A 330 7.15 -2.70 1.04
N ILE A 331 7.31 -4.01 0.99
CA ILE A 331 7.19 -4.91 2.14
C ILE A 331 8.49 -5.68 2.27
N LEU A 332 9.25 -5.42 3.32
CA LEU A 332 10.49 -6.14 3.61
C LEU A 332 10.19 -7.36 4.48
N ALA A 333 10.37 -8.55 3.92
CA ALA A 333 10.03 -9.80 4.59
C ALA A 333 11.19 -10.44 5.38
N SER A 334 12.43 -10.09 5.08
CA SER A 334 13.63 -10.62 5.73
C SER A 334 14.46 -9.51 6.36
N ASP A 335 15.15 -9.82 7.44
CA ASP A 335 16.19 -8.93 7.96
C ASP A 335 17.34 -8.84 6.97
N LEU A 336 17.87 -7.64 6.79
CA LEU A 336 18.99 -7.38 5.90
C LEU A 336 20.17 -6.77 6.67
N ASN A 337 21.39 -7.18 6.33
CA ASN A 337 22.59 -6.49 6.82
C ASN A 337 22.95 -5.35 5.82
N ILE A 338 22.92 -4.13 6.31
CA ILE A 338 23.31 -2.93 5.54
C ILE A 338 24.46 -2.25 6.30
N ASN A 339 25.67 -2.30 5.76
CA ASN A 339 26.87 -1.69 6.38
C ASN A 339 27.07 -2.14 7.84
N ASP A 340 26.99 -3.45 8.10
CA ASP A 340 27.10 -4.07 9.42
C ASP A 340 26.01 -3.66 10.44
N ARG A 341 24.91 -3.10 9.96
CA ARG A 341 23.72 -2.76 10.74
C ARG A 341 22.52 -3.55 10.24
N ILE A 342 21.65 -3.98 11.15
CA ILE A 342 20.49 -4.79 10.79
C ILE A 342 19.30 -3.88 10.48
N LEU A 343 18.81 -3.98 9.25
CA LEU A 343 17.48 -3.52 8.88
C LEU A 343 16.49 -4.67 9.12
N SER A 344 15.75 -4.64 10.20
CA SER A 344 14.77 -5.68 10.53
C SER A 344 13.64 -5.74 9.50
N ALA A 345 13.07 -6.91 9.30
CA ALA A 345 11.87 -7.07 8.50
C ALA A 345 10.75 -6.15 8.99
N LEU A 346 9.93 -5.68 8.05
CA LEU A 346 8.71 -4.94 8.34
C LEU A 346 7.62 -5.50 7.42
N PRO A 347 6.79 -6.45 7.91
CA PRO A 347 5.80 -7.16 7.10
C PRO A 347 4.52 -6.32 6.88
N THR A 348 4.70 -5.08 6.53
CA THR A 348 3.65 -4.13 6.07
C THR A 348 4.25 -3.19 5.04
N ARG A 349 3.39 -2.51 4.28
CA ARG A 349 3.82 -1.53 3.28
C ARG A 349 4.54 -0.35 3.93
N ASP A 350 5.64 0.06 3.32
CA ASP A 350 6.49 1.16 3.75
C ASP A 350 6.83 2.09 2.58
N ALA A 351 6.74 3.38 2.82
CA ALA A 351 7.04 4.41 1.82
C ALA A 351 8.48 4.94 1.91
N ILE A 352 9.10 4.88 3.08
CA ILE A 352 10.43 5.48 3.31
C ILE A 352 11.54 4.60 2.77
N LEU A 353 11.51 3.29 3.04
CA LEU A 353 12.57 2.39 2.56
C LEU A 353 12.79 2.49 1.05
N PRO A 354 11.76 2.36 0.18
CA PRO A 354 11.97 2.45 -1.26
C PRO A 354 12.46 3.84 -1.70
N THR A 355 11.99 4.90 -1.05
CA THR A 355 12.44 6.26 -1.35
C THR A 355 13.92 6.45 -1.00
N LEU A 356 14.36 6.01 0.18
CA LEU A 356 15.77 6.10 0.58
C LEU A 356 16.68 5.29 -0.34
N MET A 357 16.29 4.07 -0.69
CA MET A 357 17.09 3.22 -1.59
C MET A 357 17.23 3.86 -2.97
N LEU A 358 16.16 4.44 -3.52
CA LEU A 358 16.22 5.16 -4.78
C LEU A 358 17.15 6.39 -4.70
N LEU A 359 17.06 7.19 -3.64
CA LEU A 359 17.89 8.36 -3.43
C LEU A 359 19.38 7.99 -3.29
N ILE A 360 19.67 6.89 -2.57
CA ILE A 360 21.04 6.37 -2.44
C ILE A 360 21.57 5.87 -3.79
N ALA A 361 20.77 5.11 -4.54
CA ALA A 361 21.14 4.65 -5.88
C ALA A 361 21.38 5.81 -6.84
N SER A 362 20.67 6.92 -6.66
CA SER A 362 20.78 8.12 -7.50
C SER A 362 21.93 9.06 -7.13
N ARG A 363 22.80 8.72 -6.16
CA ARG A 363 23.91 9.62 -5.73
C ARG A 363 24.85 10.01 -6.85
N ARG A 364 25.07 9.14 -7.83
CA ARG A 364 26.00 9.36 -8.96
C ARG A 364 25.30 9.46 -10.31
N VAL A 365 24.07 9.06 -10.41
CA VAL A 365 23.30 8.95 -11.65
C VAL A 365 21.90 9.46 -11.41
N PRO A 366 21.35 10.38 -12.23
CA PRO A 366 19.98 10.85 -12.08
C PRO A 366 18.96 9.70 -12.09
N ILE A 367 17.86 9.88 -11.39
CA ILE A 367 16.79 8.85 -11.28
C ILE A 367 16.27 8.47 -12.66
N SER A 368 16.05 9.44 -13.55
CA SER A 368 15.59 9.18 -14.92
C SER A 368 16.53 8.24 -15.69
N GLN A 369 17.84 8.29 -15.43
CA GLN A 369 18.81 7.40 -16.07
C GLN A 369 18.81 6.01 -15.44
N LEU A 370 18.52 5.87 -14.13
CA LEU A 370 18.34 4.56 -13.51
C LEU A 370 17.12 3.84 -14.13
N VAL A 371 16.01 4.55 -14.29
CA VAL A 371 14.81 4.01 -14.95
C VAL A 371 15.09 3.60 -16.41
N LYS A 372 15.83 4.39 -17.16
CA LYS A 372 16.19 4.09 -18.57
C LYS A 372 17.05 2.83 -18.74
N LYS A 373 17.76 2.39 -17.71
CA LYS A 373 18.55 1.15 -17.73
C LYS A 373 17.71 -0.12 -17.58
N LEU A 374 16.50 0.01 -17.05
CA LEU A 374 15.58 -1.13 -16.92
C LEU A 374 15.04 -1.54 -18.29
N PRO A 375 14.59 -2.80 -18.46
CA PRO A 375 13.81 -3.19 -19.61
C PRO A 375 12.62 -2.24 -19.81
N GLN A 376 12.51 -1.67 -21.00
CA GLN A 376 11.50 -0.61 -21.26
C GLN A 376 10.15 -1.25 -21.55
N ARG A 377 9.30 -1.30 -20.52
CA ARG A 377 7.91 -1.76 -20.59
C ARG A 377 7.01 -0.70 -19.95
N PHE A 378 5.95 -0.34 -20.66
CA PHE A 378 5.04 0.73 -20.26
C PHE A 378 3.66 0.16 -19.94
N THR A 379 3.18 0.41 -18.73
CA THR A 379 1.89 -0.06 -18.26
C THR A 379 0.86 1.07 -18.27
N TRP A 380 -0.36 0.73 -18.67
CA TRP A 380 -1.53 1.59 -18.53
C TRP A 380 -2.65 0.82 -17.86
N SER A 381 -3.49 1.52 -17.08
CA SER A 381 -4.66 0.90 -16.45
C SER A 381 -5.83 1.87 -16.40
N ASP A 382 -7.04 1.31 -16.51
CA ASP A 382 -8.28 2.05 -16.32
C ASP A 382 -9.40 1.10 -15.86
N ARG A 383 -10.57 1.63 -15.55
CA ARG A 383 -11.70 0.88 -15.02
C ARG A 383 -13.04 1.37 -15.52
N VAL A 384 -13.98 0.46 -15.65
CA VAL A 384 -15.39 0.76 -15.86
C VAL A 384 -16.11 0.63 -14.52
N LYS A 385 -16.65 1.76 -14.03
CA LYS A 385 -17.43 1.82 -12.79
C LYS A 385 -18.87 1.34 -13.02
N ASN A 386 -19.52 0.91 -11.96
CA ASN A 386 -20.91 0.39 -12.00
C ASN A 386 -21.08 -0.76 -13.00
N PHE A 387 -20.07 -1.60 -13.15
CA PHE A 387 -20.08 -2.73 -14.05
C PHE A 387 -20.53 -3.99 -13.31
N PRO A 388 -21.62 -4.67 -13.73
CA PRO A 388 -22.16 -5.81 -13.01
C PRO A 388 -21.12 -6.93 -12.83
N GLU A 389 -21.01 -7.46 -11.62
CA GLU A 389 -20.05 -8.51 -11.29
C GLU A 389 -20.25 -9.78 -12.12
N GLU A 390 -21.52 -10.16 -12.36
CA GLU A 390 -21.87 -11.30 -13.20
C GLU A 390 -21.40 -11.12 -14.65
N LYS A 391 -21.54 -9.89 -15.21
CA LYS A 391 -21.05 -9.58 -16.55
C LYS A 391 -19.53 -9.68 -16.59
N SER A 392 -18.83 -9.18 -15.57
CA SER A 392 -17.37 -9.31 -15.44
C SER A 392 -16.92 -10.77 -15.41
N LYS A 393 -17.57 -11.60 -14.60
CA LYS A 393 -17.29 -13.05 -14.51
C LYS A 393 -17.50 -13.75 -15.85
N ASN A 394 -18.59 -13.46 -16.54
CA ASN A 394 -18.89 -14.06 -17.85
C ASN A 394 -17.86 -13.69 -18.91
N ILE A 395 -17.38 -12.43 -18.95
CA ILE A 395 -16.32 -12.00 -19.84
C ILE A 395 -15.04 -12.80 -19.57
N ILE A 396 -14.65 -12.94 -18.32
CA ILE A 396 -13.43 -13.67 -17.95
C ILE A 396 -13.56 -15.17 -18.30
N LEU A 397 -14.69 -15.79 -17.98
CA LEU A 397 -14.92 -17.19 -18.33
C LEU A 397 -14.90 -17.44 -19.85
N THR A 398 -15.47 -16.51 -20.64
CA THR A 398 -15.43 -16.57 -22.12
C THR A 398 -13.99 -16.42 -22.61
N ALA A 399 -13.26 -15.48 -22.07
CA ALA A 399 -11.87 -15.21 -22.42
C ALA A 399 -10.94 -16.40 -22.10
N LEU A 400 -11.15 -17.06 -20.95
CA LEU A 400 -10.40 -18.25 -20.55
C LEU A 400 -10.75 -19.48 -21.41
N LYS A 401 -12.01 -19.64 -21.81
CA LYS A 401 -12.45 -20.78 -22.62
C LYS A 401 -11.83 -20.76 -24.02
N SER A 402 -11.63 -19.59 -24.60
CA SER A 402 -11.11 -19.44 -25.98
C SER A 402 -10.21 -18.21 -26.08
N PRO A 403 -8.98 -18.22 -25.51
CA PRO A 403 -8.11 -17.05 -25.43
C PRO A 403 -7.82 -16.39 -26.78
N GLN A 404 -7.47 -17.16 -27.79
CA GLN A 404 -7.16 -16.62 -29.12
C GLN A 404 -8.39 -16.02 -29.81
N SER A 405 -9.58 -16.65 -29.66
CA SER A 405 -10.82 -16.09 -30.19
C SER A 405 -11.13 -14.75 -29.55
N PHE A 406 -10.97 -14.66 -28.23
CA PHE A 406 -11.18 -13.41 -27.49
C PHE A 406 -10.23 -12.30 -27.95
N ILE A 407 -8.94 -12.61 -28.13
CA ILE A 407 -7.94 -11.65 -28.66
C ILE A 407 -8.32 -11.18 -30.08
N ASN A 408 -8.82 -12.09 -30.94
CA ASN A 408 -9.28 -11.74 -32.30
C ASN A 408 -10.54 -10.86 -32.25
N GLU A 409 -11.50 -11.15 -31.38
CA GLU A 409 -12.73 -10.36 -31.18
C GLU A 409 -12.44 -8.95 -30.67
N LEU A 410 -11.37 -8.78 -29.88
CA LEU A 410 -10.86 -7.46 -29.50
C LEU A 410 -10.26 -6.69 -30.70
N GLY A 411 -10.06 -7.32 -31.84
CA GLY A 411 -9.48 -6.69 -33.03
C GLY A 411 -7.95 -6.67 -33.02
N LEU A 412 -7.32 -7.52 -32.24
CA LEU A 412 -5.85 -7.58 -32.09
C LEU A 412 -5.19 -8.58 -33.09
N SER A 413 -5.96 -9.22 -33.99
CA SER A 413 -5.38 -10.04 -35.08
C SER A 413 -4.38 -9.20 -35.92
N PRO A 414 -3.20 -9.74 -36.28
CA PRO A 414 -2.78 -11.14 -36.22
C PRO A 414 -2.00 -11.54 -34.94
N ARG A 415 -2.09 -10.78 -33.83
CA ARG A 415 -1.41 -11.15 -32.58
C ARG A 415 -1.88 -12.50 -32.05
N ARG A 416 -0.94 -13.27 -31.49
CA ARG A 416 -1.22 -14.57 -30.88
C ARG A 416 -1.09 -14.46 -29.37
N CYS A 417 -2.03 -15.07 -28.66
CA CYS A 417 -1.90 -15.32 -27.24
C CYS A 417 -0.94 -16.48 -27.02
N ILE A 418 0.20 -16.23 -26.38
CA ILE A 418 1.23 -17.25 -26.12
C ILE A 418 1.18 -17.79 -24.70
N ASN A 419 0.56 -17.07 -23.77
CA ASN A 419 0.37 -17.52 -22.40
C ASN A 419 -0.89 -16.88 -21.80
N VAL A 420 -1.53 -17.61 -20.87
CA VAL A 420 -2.68 -17.15 -20.08
C VAL A 420 -2.37 -17.40 -18.61
N ASP A 421 -2.53 -16.36 -17.79
CA ASP A 421 -2.36 -16.41 -16.35
C ASP A 421 -3.71 -16.11 -15.67
N GLU A 422 -4.16 -17.04 -14.82
CA GLU A 422 -5.44 -17.01 -14.12
C GLU A 422 -5.31 -16.63 -12.63
N THR A 423 -4.15 -16.18 -12.22
CA THR A 423 -3.85 -15.89 -10.80
C THR A 423 -4.85 -14.88 -10.21
N ASP A 424 -5.24 -13.84 -10.99
CA ASP A 424 -6.25 -12.86 -10.57
C ASP A 424 -7.00 -12.29 -11.79
N GLY A 425 -8.12 -12.89 -12.14
CA GLY A 425 -8.84 -12.60 -13.37
C GLY A 425 -8.28 -13.36 -14.57
N VAL A 426 -8.08 -12.70 -15.71
CA VAL A 426 -7.44 -13.26 -16.91
C VAL A 426 -6.37 -12.32 -17.44
N ARG A 427 -5.15 -12.81 -17.56
CA ARG A 427 -4.01 -12.07 -18.07
C ARG A 427 -3.40 -12.80 -19.26
N PHE A 428 -3.42 -12.15 -20.43
CA PHE A 428 -2.87 -12.66 -21.67
C PHE A 428 -1.48 -12.06 -21.90
N ILE A 429 -0.55 -12.90 -22.34
CA ILE A 429 0.73 -12.47 -22.88
C ILE A 429 0.68 -12.73 -24.40
N LEU A 430 0.92 -11.69 -25.18
CA LEU A 430 0.92 -11.75 -26.65
C LEU A 430 2.30 -12.11 -27.18
N ASP A 431 2.36 -12.52 -28.45
CA ASP A 431 3.59 -12.97 -29.14
C ASP A 431 4.67 -11.90 -29.29
N ASN A 432 4.35 -10.62 -29.09
CA ASN A 432 5.28 -9.50 -29.02
C ASN A 432 5.65 -9.12 -27.56
N GLY A 433 5.21 -9.90 -26.56
CA GLY A 433 5.41 -9.63 -25.14
C GLY A 433 4.46 -8.62 -24.52
N ASP A 434 3.50 -8.06 -25.27
CA ASP A 434 2.49 -7.18 -24.71
C ASP A 434 1.52 -7.94 -23.82
N VAL A 435 0.96 -7.24 -22.82
CA VAL A 435 0.08 -7.81 -21.82
C VAL A 435 -1.29 -7.16 -21.85
N LEU A 436 -2.33 -7.98 -21.74
CA LEU A 436 -3.72 -7.56 -21.50
C LEU A 436 -4.25 -8.32 -20.30
N HIS A 437 -4.68 -7.60 -19.27
CA HIS A 437 -5.18 -8.21 -18.03
C HIS A 437 -6.53 -7.60 -17.65
N LEU A 438 -7.54 -8.47 -17.56
CA LEU A 438 -8.90 -8.14 -17.12
C LEU A 438 -9.19 -8.74 -15.76
N ARG A 439 -9.72 -7.93 -14.86
CA ARG A 439 -10.02 -8.34 -13.50
C ARG A 439 -11.29 -7.68 -12.96
N PRO A 440 -12.24 -8.44 -12.35
CA PRO A 440 -13.29 -7.85 -11.54
C PRO A 440 -12.69 -7.23 -10.29
N SER A 441 -13.21 -6.10 -9.86
CA SER A 441 -12.80 -5.54 -8.56
C SER A 441 -13.41 -6.35 -7.42
N GLY A 442 -12.62 -6.69 -6.39
CA GLY A 442 -13.11 -7.33 -5.19
C GLY A 442 -13.87 -6.40 -4.21
N ASN A 443 -13.79 -5.07 -4.43
CA ASN A 443 -14.29 -4.08 -3.47
C ASN A 443 -15.42 -3.19 -4.01
N ALA A 444 -15.70 -3.26 -5.31
CA ALA A 444 -16.71 -2.44 -5.97
C ALA A 444 -17.21 -3.13 -7.26
N PRO A 445 -18.39 -2.80 -7.77
CA PRO A 445 -18.87 -3.30 -9.05
C PRO A 445 -18.10 -2.60 -10.19
N GLU A 446 -16.87 -3.02 -10.42
CA GLU A 446 -15.97 -2.46 -11.43
C GLU A 446 -15.28 -3.59 -12.21
N LEU A 447 -15.07 -3.36 -13.51
CA LEU A 447 -14.16 -4.15 -14.33
C LEU A 447 -12.90 -3.32 -14.57
N ARG A 448 -11.74 -3.86 -14.20
CA ARG A 448 -10.43 -3.24 -14.38
C ARG A 448 -9.69 -3.87 -15.55
N CYS A 449 -9.02 -3.04 -16.31
CA CYS A 449 -8.11 -3.44 -17.39
C CYS A 449 -6.73 -2.87 -17.13
N TYR A 450 -5.72 -3.73 -17.16
CA TYR A 450 -4.31 -3.37 -17.11
C TYR A 450 -3.66 -3.85 -18.39
N THR A 451 -2.82 -3.02 -18.98
CA THR A 451 -2.12 -3.35 -20.21
C THR A 451 -0.65 -2.98 -20.10
N GLU A 452 0.18 -3.66 -20.86
CA GLU A 452 1.60 -3.36 -20.95
C GLU A 452 2.08 -3.50 -22.37
N ALA A 453 2.90 -2.55 -22.84
CA ALA A 453 3.42 -2.51 -24.19
C ALA A 453 4.83 -1.88 -24.25
N GLU A 454 5.42 -1.82 -25.45
CA GLU A 454 6.72 -1.19 -25.70
C GLU A 454 6.72 0.34 -25.50
N ASN A 455 5.54 0.97 -25.51
CA ASN A 455 5.40 2.41 -25.28
C ASN A 455 4.04 2.73 -24.64
N GLU A 456 3.95 3.89 -24.00
CA GLU A 456 2.76 4.33 -23.26
C GLU A 456 1.54 4.52 -24.16
N VAL A 457 1.75 5.02 -25.37
CA VAL A 457 0.67 5.26 -26.34
C VAL A 457 -0.02 3.94 -26.71
N GLN A 458 0.76 2.90 -26.97
CA GLN A 458 0.25 1.58 -27.29
C GLN A 458 -0.45 0.92 -26.08
N ALA A 459 0.13 1.03 -24.89
CA ALA A 459 -0.49 0.51 -23.68
C ALA A 459 -1.86 1.16 -23.44
N LYS A 460 -1.96 2.48 -23.56
CA LYS A 460 -3.21 3.22 -23.46
C LYS A 460 -4.22 2.81 -24.53
N ALA A 461 -3.79 2.71 -25.78
CA ALA A 461 -4.64 2.30 -26.89
C ALA A 461 -5.25 0.91 -26.67
N TYR A 462 -4.53 -0.02 -26.05
CA TYR A 462 -5.06 -1.33 -25.71
C TYR A 462 -6.21 -1.26 -24.68
N VAL A 463 -6.11 -0.44 -23.64
CA VAL A 463 -7.20 -0.26 -22.67
C VAL A 463 -8.45 0.31 -23.35
N GLU A 464 -8.27 1.36 -24.17
CA GLU A 464 -9.36 2.00 -24.91
C GLU A 464 -10.04 1.00 -25.85
N LEU A 465 -9.24 0.21 -26.57
CA LEU A 465 -9.73 -0.83 -27.48
C LEU A 465 -10.54 -1.89 -26.73
N VAL A 466 -10.00 -2.43 -25.65
CA VAL A 466 -10.65 -3.44 -24.80
C VAL A 466 -12.00 -2.92 -24.33
N PHE A 467 -12.06 -1.74 -23.75
CA PHE A 467 -13.33 -1.19 -23.25
C PHE A 467 -14.33 -0.88 -24.37
N SER A 468 -13.88 -0.44 -25.53
CA SER A 468 -14.75 -0.20 -26.69
C SER A 468 -15.45 -1.47 -27.20
N LYS A 469 -14.93 -2.66 -26.85
CA LYS A 469 -15.46 -3.96 -27.31
C LYS A 469 -16.29 -4.69 -26.27
N ILE A 470 -16.03 -4.44 -24.97
CA ILE A 470 -16.65 -5.20 -23.88
C ILE A 470 -17.66 -4.38 -23.06
N VAL A 471 -17.68 -3.05 -23.16
CA VAL A 471 -18.61 -2.13 -22.51
C VAL A 471 -19.69 -1.68 -23.48
#